data_434631230708b55c2e5bcb72b3d0b1da
#
_entry.id   434631230708b55c2e5bcb72b3d0b1da
#
_cell.length_a   1.000
_cell.length_b   1.000
_cell.length_c   1.000
_cell.angle_alpha   90.00
_cell.angle_beta   90.00
_cell.angle_gamma   90.00
#
_symmetry.space_group_name_H-M   'P 1'
#
loop_
_entity.id
_entity.type
_entity.pdbx_description
1 polymer ?
#
loop_
_entity_poly.entity_id
_entity_poly.type
_entity_poly.pdbx_seq_one_letter_code
_entity_poly.pdbx_strand_id
1 'polypeptide(L)'
;MSVPRRPYALLVALFLLVIGCSAGAVQTSDPSAPRGAPGSGASSAPPRTVEPFVAPAEIPALGPEILAQIPAAARQAVVVTGQGPDSNRSAVTLYSRDDPARGWRPGAGPWPAHNGMEGWTDHHLADDLRSPVGVFGLTDAGGRLPDPGALLPYDEEPRFAVSGEGFLGEPLEGSFDYVVAINYNRLAGTSPLDRTRPLGGERGGGIWVHVDHGGPTQGCVSLTEDRMRELLLTLDPAKSPVIVMGDAASLAR
;
A
#
# COMPACT_ATOMS: atom_id res chain seq x y z
N MET A 1 47.79 3.17 -5.70
CA MET A 1 47.68 2.45 -4.43
C MET A 1 46.53 1.47 -4.56
N SER A 2 46.85 0.16 -4.60
CA SER A 2 45.91 -0.92 -4.84
C SER A 2 45.25 -1.36 -3.51
N VAL A 3 43.93 -1.46 -3.51
CA VAL A 3 43.14 -2.01 -2.37
C VAL A 3 42.88 -3.49 -2.63
N PRO A 4 43.16 -4.41 -1.69
CA PRO A 4 42.99 -5.83 -1.89
C PRO A 4 41.52 -6.26 -1.75
N ARG A 5 41.06 -7.08 -2.71
CA ARG A 5 39.77 -7.78 -2.68
C ARG A 5 39.85 -8.98 -1.73
N ARG A 6 38.90 -9.05 -0.80
CA ARG A 6 38.67 -10.25 0.06
C ARG A 6 37.67 -11.19 -0.64
N PRO A 7 37.93 -12.50 -0.66
CA PRO A 7 36.97 -13.49 -1.18
C PRO A 7 35.93 -13.86 -0.09
N TYR A 8 34.66 -13.89 -0.48
CA TYR A 8 33.58 -14.46 0.33
C TYR A 8 33.53 -15.97 0.08
N ALA A 9 33.68 -16.75 1.16
CA ALA A 9 33.50 -18.20 1.15
C ALA A 9 32.02 -18.57 1.17
N LEU A 10 31.59 -19.35 0.18
CA LEU A 10 30.27 -19.99 0.13
C LEU A 10 30.25 -21.17 1.14
N LEU A 11 29.34 -21.08 2.12
CA LEU A 11 28.98 -22.22 2.97
C LEU A 11 27.73 -22.87 2.37
N VAL A 12 27.93 -24.05 1.78
CA VAL A 12 26.87 -24.97 1.33
C VAL A 12 26.46 -25.83 2.51
N ALA A 13 25.25 -25.66 3.03
CA ALA A 13 24.66 -26.55 4.03
C ALA A 13 23.89 -27.68 3.32
N LEU A 14 24.38 -28.88 3.48
CA LEU A 14 23.80 -30.13 2.97
C LEU A 14 22.75 -30.61 3.98
N PHE A 15 21.47 -30.63 3.64
CA PHE A 15 20.41 -31.26 4.42
C PHE A 15 20.20 -32.69 3.96
N LEU A 16 20.49 -33.65 4.86
CA LEU A 16 20.23 -35.09 4.71
C LEU A 16 18.74 -35.37 5.03
N LEU A 17 18.03 -35.91 4.05
CA LEU A 17 16.70 -36.50 4.24
C LEU A 17 16.82 -37.87 4.90
N VAL A 18 16.19 -38.05 6.05
CA VAL A 18 15.99 -39.36 6.68
C VAL A 18 14.58 -39.84 6.32
N ILE A 19 14.53 -40.94 5.53
CA ILE A 19 13.29 -41.65 5.22
C ILE A 19 13.12 -42.76 6.24
N GLY A 20 12.11 -42.67 7.09
CA GLY A 20 11.72 -43.72 8.02
C GLY A 20 10.58 -44.57 7.45
N CYS A 21 10.86 -45.81 7.09
CA CYS A 21 9.84 -46.83 6.80
C CYS A 21 9.37 -47.47 8.11
N SER A 22 8.06 -47.45 8.36
CA SER A 22 7.41 -48.29 9.39
C SER A 22 6.52 -49.32 8.74
N ALA A 23 6.86 -50.58 8.89
CA ALA A 23 6.08 -51.73 8.44
C ALA A 23 4.89 -51.95 9.36
N GLY A 24 3.70 -52.06 8.80
CA GLY A 24 2.47 -52.45 9.52
C GLY A 24 2.28 -53.98 9.49
N ALA A 25 1.96 -54.53 10.65
CA ALA A 25 1.67 -55.93 10.85
C ALA A 25 0.23 -56.29 10.43
N VAL A 26 0.13 -57.40 9.73
CA VAL A 26 -1.15 -58.04 9.34
C VAL A 26 -1.64 -58.88 10.51
N GLN A 27 -2.86 -58.69 10.98
CA GLN A 27 -3.58 -59.63 11.85
C GLN A 27 -4.76 -60.23 11.10
N THR A 28 -4.70 -61.54 10.92
CA THR A 28 -5.82 -62.39 10.51
C THR A 28 -6.65 -62.78 11.73
N SER A 29 -7.97 -62.71 11.59
CA SER A 29 -8.90 -63.41 12.53
C SER A 29 -10.17 -63.83 11.78
N ASP A 30 -10.48 -65.08 12.01
CA ASP A 30 -11.58 -65.86 11.43
C ASP A 30 -12.86 -65.73 12.26
N PRO A 31 -14.02 -66.26 11.79
CA PRO A 31 -15.33 -65.67 12.05
C PRO A 31 -16.14 -66.44 13.09
N SER A 32 -17.04 -65.74 13.75
CA SER A 32 -18.22 -66.35 14.36
C SER A 32 -19.32 -65.32 14.57
N ALA A 33 -20.43 -65.49 13.89
CA ALA A 33 -21.66 -64.75 14.11
C ALA A 33 -22.41 -65.25 15.39
N PRO A 34 -23.29 -64.43 16.01
CA PRO A 34 -24.70 -64.57 15.66
C PRO A 34 -25.47 -63.22 15.52
N ARG A 35 -26.58 -63.33 14.81
CA ARG A 35 -27.58 -62.33 14.49
C ARG A 35 -28.22 -61.65 15.72
N GLY A 36 -28.27 -60.33 15.69
CA GLY A 36 -29.15 -59.53 16.54
C GLY A 36 -29.79 -58.42 15.71
N ALA A 37 -31.08 -58.27 15.86
CA ALA A 37 -32.01 -57.48 15.02
C ALA A 37 -31.78 -55.95 14.99
N PRO A 38 -32.41 -55.21 14.04
CA PRO A 38 -32.08 -53.85 13.66
C PRO A 38 -32.67 -52.82 14.64
N GLY A 39 -31.79 -52.05 15.25
CA GLY A 39 -32.17 -50.82 15.93
C GLY A 39 -31.95 -49.62 15.00
N SER A 40 -33.04 -49.13 14.41
CA SER A 40 -33.02 -47.86 13.65
C SER A 40 -32.84 -46.68 14.62
N GLY A 41 -31.60 -46.32 14.85
CA GLY A 41 -31.24 -45.05 15.48
C GLY A 41 -30.86 -44.04 14.39
N ALA A 42 -31.84 -43.36 13.80
CA ALA A 42 -31.59 -42.19 13.00
C ALA A 42 -31.02 -41.08 13.90
N SER A 43 -29.72 -40.96 13.99
CA SER A 43 -29.06 -39.81 14.59
C SER A 43 -29.22 -38.62 13.62
N SER A 44 -30.28 -37.84 13.82
CA SER A 44 -30.45 -36.57 13.16
C SER A 44 -29.40 -35.60 13.71
N ALA A 45 -28.32 -35.38 12.97
CA ALA A 45 -27.41 -34.27 13.23
C ALA A 45 -28.23 -32.97 13.24
N PRO A 46 -27.96 -32.05 14.18
CA PRO A 46 -28.66 -30.77 14.18
C PRO A 46 -28.39 -30.02 12.86
N PRO A 47 -29.40 -29.29 12.34
CA PRO A 47 -29.22 -28.51 11.12
C PRO A 47 -28.06 -27.53 11.34
N ARG A 48 -27.04 -27.58 10.50
CA ARG A 48 -25.97 -26.54 10.44
C ARG A 48 -26.66 -25.24 10.07
N THR A 49 -26.72 -24.31 11.01
CA THR A 49 -27.08 -22.93 10.70
C THR A 49 -26.01 -22.39 9.78
N VAL A 50 -26.33 -22.25 8.51
CA VAL A 50 -25.46 -21.56 7.54
C VAL A 50 -25.57 -20.09 7.90
N GLU A 51 -24.50 -19.54 8.50
CA GLU A 51 -24.43 -18.09 8.69
C GLU A 51 -24.52 -17.41 7.32
N PRO A 52 -25.32 -16.33 7.18
CA PRO A 52 -25.44 -15.63 5.91
C PRO A 52 -24.06 -15.11 5.51
N PHE A 53 -23.65 -15.39 4.26
CA PHE A 53 -22.42 -14.82 3.69
C PHE A 53 -22.60 -13.30 3.61
N VAL A 54 -21.82 -12.57 4.42
CA VAL A 54 -21.72 -11.12 4.33
C VAL A 54 -20.54 -10.81 3.43
N ALA A 55 -20.78 -10.16 2.29
CA ALA A 55 -19.72 -9.73 1.40
C ALA A 55 -18.74 -8.79 2.14
N PRO A 56 -17.42 -8.91 1.88
CA PRO A 56 -16.44 -8.00 2.45
C PRO A 56 -16.77 -6.55 2.13
N ALA A 57 -16.64 -5.66 3.11
CA ALA A 57 -16.86 -4.24 2.90
C ALA A 57 -15.81 -3.67 1.93
N GLU A 58 -16.26 -3.02 0.86
CA GLU A 58 -15.40 -2.30 -0.08
C GLU A 58 -15.14 -0.87 0.40
N ILE A 59 -14.11 -0.24 -0.16
CA ILE A 59 -13.88 1.19 0.08
C ILE A 59 -14.97 1.97 -0.65
N PRO A 60 -15.75 2.80 0.05
CA PRO A 60 -16.83 3.57 -0.57
C PRO A 60 -16.34 4.44 -1.73
N ALA A 61 -17.18 4.60 -2.75
CA ALA A 61 -16.93 5.43 -3.93
C ALA A 61 -15.79 4.98 -4.85
N LEU A 62 -15.16 3.83 -4.60
CA LEU A 62 -14.27 3.21 -5.58
C LEU A 62 -15.07 2.25 -6.46
N GLY A 63 -14.90 2.39 -7.77
CA GLY A 63 -15.53 1.50 -8.75
C GLY A 63 -14.73 0.22 -8.99
N PRO A 64 -15.30 -0.75 -9.72
CA PRO A 64 -14.72 -2.08 -9.89
C PRO A 64 -13.35 -2.09 -10.57
N GLU A 65 -13.07 -1.16 -11.49
CA GLU A 65 -11.78 -1.06 -12.16
C GLU A 65 -10.65 -0.66 -11.18
N ILE A 66 -10.93 0.28 -10.30
CA ILE A 66 -9.97 0.75 -9.28
C ILE A 66 -9.82 -0.29 -8.18
N LEU A 67 -10.92 -0.88 -7.70
CA LEU A 67 -10.89 -1.93 -6.68
C LEU A 67 -10.07 -3.14 -7.16
N ALA A 68 -10.16 -3.51 -8.43
CA ALA A 68 -9.40 -4.62 -9.02
C ALA A 68 -7.87 -4.35 -9.08
N GLN A 69 -7.45 -3.09 -9.08
CA GLN A 69 -6.03 -2.70 -9.05
C GLN A 69 -5.43 -2.77 -7.65
N ILE A 70 -6.23 -2.78 -6.58
CA ILE A 70 -5.72 -2.86 -5.22
C ILE A 70 -5.18 -4.28 -4.97
N PRO A 71 -3.86 -4.44 -4.70
CA PRO A 71 -3.28 -5.75 -4.49
C PRO A 71 -3.98 -6.53 -3.36
N ALA A 72 -4.17 -7.83 -3.57
CA ALA A 72 -4.78 -8.70 -2.55
C ALA A 72 -4.01 -8.69 -1.21
N ALA A 73 -2.71 -8.45 -1.26
CA ALA A 73 -1.85 -8.33 -0.07
C ALA A 73 -2.03 -7.00 0.68
N ALA A 74 -2.56 -5.95 0.03
CA ALA A 74 -2.71 -4.65 0.68
C ALA A 74 -3.65 -4.74 1.89
N ARG A 75 -3.21 -4.16 3.00
CA ARG A 75 -3.97 -4.07 4.26
C ARG A 75 -4.18 -2.62 4.70
N GLN A 76 -3.52 -1.68 4.03
CA GLN A 76 -3.69 -0.25 4.24
C GLN A 76 -3.87 0.43 2.89
N ALA A 77 -4.80 1.37 2.81
CA ALA A 77 -5.04 2.19 1.64
C ALA A 77 -5.20 3.65 2.04
N VAL A 78 -4.41 4.52 1.43
CA VAL A 78 -4.55 5.97 1.48
C VAL A 78 -5.37 6.37 0.26
N VAL A 79 -6.61 6.79 0.46
CA VAL A 79 -7.49 7.18 -0.64
C VAL A 79 -7.49 8.70 -0.77
N VAL A 80 -7.06 9.20 -1.91
CA VAL A 80 -7.02 10.63 -2.25
C VAL A 80 -8.09 10.90 -3.30
N THR A 81 -9.16 11.56 -2.89
CA THR A 81 -10.28 11.89 -3.77
C THR A 81 -10.27 13.37 -4.13
N GLY A 82 -9.97 13.67 -5.38
CA GLY A 82 -10.03 15.01 -5.95
C GLY A 82 -11.48 15.46 -6.15
N GLN A 83 -11.72 16.76 -6.00
CA GLN A 83 -13.06 17.35 -6.16
C GLN A 83 -13.57 17.34 -7.61
N GLY A 84 -12.66 17.21 -8.57
CA GLY A 84 -12.98 17.12 -10.00
C GLY A 84 -11.72 16.92 -10.83
N PRO A 85 -11.84 16.61 -12.13
CA PRO A 85 -10.71 16.26 -12.99
C PRO A 85 -9.67 17.38 -13.10
N ASP A 86 -10.07 18.64 -13.06
CA ASP A 86 -9.20 19.81 -13.16
C ASP A 86 -9.06 20.55 -11.82
N SER A 87 -9.49 19.93 -10.71
CA SER A 87 -9.36 20.51 -9.37
C SER A 87 -8.02 20.14 -8.72
N ASN A 88 -7.37 21.13 -8.12
CA ASN A 88 -6.18 20.94 -7.30
C ASN A 88 -6.49 20.70 -5.81
N ARG A 89 -7.76 20.45 -5.46
CA ARG A 89 -8.21 20.20 -4.09
C ARG A 89 -8.71 18.77 -3.94
N SER A 90 -8.31 18.14 -2.85
CA SER A 90 -8.62 16.75 -2.56
C SER A 90 -8.94 16.54 -1.09
N ALA A 91 -9.44 15.36 -0.79
CA ALA A 91 -9.58 14.85 0.57
C ALA A 91 -8.86 13.49 0.67
N VAL A 92 -8.15 13.28 1.78
CA VAL A 92 -7.41 12.04 2.05
C VAL A 92 -8.07 11.29 3.18
N THR A 93 -8.39 10.01 2.95
CA THR A 93 -8.93 9.10 3.96
C THR A 93 -8.10 7.83 4.02
N LEU A 94 -7.74 7.40 5.22
CA LEU A 94 -7.04 6.15 5.46
C LEU A 94 -8.04 5.03 5.66
N TYR A 95 -7.77 3.89 5.03
CA TYR A 95 -8.51 2.65 5.22
C TYR A 95 -7.55 1.53 5.63
N SER A 96 -8.06 0.61 6.42
CA SER A 96 -7.33 -0.60 6.78
C SER A 96 -8.22 -1.84 6.71
N ARG A 97 -7.59 -3.00 6.50
CA ARG A 97 -8.22 -4.32 6.65
C ARG A 97 -7.24 -5.30 7.25
N ASP A 98 -7.58 -5.92 8.37
CA ASP A 98 -6.77 -6.98 8.96
C ASP A 98 -7.00 -8.32 8.26
N ASP A 99 -8.25 -8.55 7.87
CA ASP A 99 -8.71 -9.74 7.16
C ASP A 99 -9.43 -9.32 5.87
N PRO A 100 -8.94 -9.74 4.68
CA PRO A 100 -9.62 -9.46 3.41
C PRO A 100 -11.07 -9.94 3.38
N ALA A 101 -11.41 -11.02 4.10
CA ALA A 101 -12.78 -11.54 4.15
C ALA A 101 -13.75 -10.61 4.91
N ARG A 102 -13.23 -9.71 5.74
CA ARG A 102 -14.03 -8.71 6.46
C ARG A 102 -14.11 -7.36 5.74
N GLY A 103 -13.25 -7.16 4.75
CA GLY A 103 -13.17 -5.95 3.96
C GLY A 103 -12.51 -4.76 4.66
N TRP A 104 -12.66 -3.60 4.05
CA TRP A 104 -12.02 -2.36 4.46
C TRP A 104 -12.81 -1.62 5.53
N ARG A 105 -12.10 -0.93 6.41
CA ARG A 105 -12.66 -0.06 7.45
C ARG A 105 -12.01 1.31 7.38
N PRO A 106 -12.78 2.39 7.47
CA PRO A 106 -12.20 3.72 7.58
C PRO A 106 -11.41 3.84 8.89
N GLY A 107 -10.26 4.49 8.79
CA GLY A 107 -9.39 4.87 9.92
C GLY A 107 -9.45 6.37 10.15
N ALA A 108 -8.43 7.11 9.70
CA ALA A 108 -8.31 8.55 9.86
C ALA A 108 -8.75 9.33 8.60
N GLY A 109 -9.12 10.57 8.78
CA GLY A 109 -9.60 11.47 7.72
C GLY A 109 -11.13 11.68 7.78
N PRO A 110 -11.75 12.34 6.76
CA PRO A 110 -11.05 12.94 5.63
C PRO A 110 -10.22 14.17 6.01
N TRP A 111 -9.00 14.26 5.49
CA TRP A 111 -8.12 15.40 5.65
C TRP A 111 -8.08 16.24 4.37
N PRO A 112 -8.19 17.57 4.46
CA PRO A 112 -7.96 18.44 3.31
C PRO A 112 -6.55 18.24 2.75
N ALA A 113 -6.43 18.30 1.42
CA ALA A 113 -5.18 18.12 0.69
C ALA A 113 -5.16 18.96 -0.57
N HIS A 114 -3.96 19.31 -1.06
CA HIS A 114 -3.79 19.79 -2.43
C HIS A 114 -3.17 18.66 -3.29
N ASN A 115 -3.39 18.78 -4.60
CA ASN A 115 -2.82 17.93 -5.64
C ASN A 115 -2.31 18.82 -6.79
N GLY A 116 -1.95 18.23 -7.92
CA GLY A 116 -1.42 18.94 -9.08
C GLY A 116 -2.27 20.15 -9.47
N MET A 117 -1.64 21.25 -9.85
CA MET A 117 -2.27 22.54 -10.19
C MET A 117 -3.40 22.38 -11.23
N GLU A 118 -3.16 21.54 -12.25
CA GLU A 118 -4.09 21.27 -13.34
C GLU A 118 -5.00 20.04 -13.08
N GLY A 119 -5.02 19.51 -11.85
CA GLY A 119 -5.87 18.41 -11.43
C GLY A 119 -5.27 17.03 -11.68
N TRP A 120 -5.98 16.14 -12.36
CA TRP A 120 -5.72 14.71 -12.45
C TRP A 120 -5.57 14.22 -13.89
N THR A 121 -4.83 13.12 -14.09
CA THR A 121 -4.68 12.49 -15.41
C THR A 121 -4.34 11.00 -15.31
N ASP A 122 -4.95 10.19 -16.18
CA ASP A 122 -4.55 8.78 -16.40
C ASP A 122 -3.22 8.68 -17.16
N HIS A 123 -2.76 9.77 -17.77
CA HIS A 123 -1.63 9.81 -18.70
C HIS A 123 -0.61 10.89 -18.29
N HIS A 124 -0.16 10.80 -17.04
CA HIS A 124 0.79 11.78 -16.50
C HIS A 124 2.07 11.87 -17.33
N LEU A 125 2.46 13.10 -17.64
CA LEU A 125 3.70 13.46 -18.33
C LEU A 125 4.51 14.42 -17.45
N ALA A 126 5.80 14.48 -17.69
CA ALA A 126 6.65 15.47 -17.03
C ALA A 126 6.10 16.88 -17.32
N ASP A 127 6.04 17.71 -16.29
CA ASP A 127 5.61 19.12 -16.34
C ASP A 127 4.16 19.37 -16.76
N ASP A 128 3.28 18.35 -16.76
CA ASP A 128 1.85 18.51 -17.06
C ASP A 128 1.04 19.12 -15.91
N LEU A 129 1.66 19.32 -14.74
CA LEU A 129 1.07 19.88 -13.53
C LEU A 129 -0.14 19.10 -13.01
N ARG A 130 -0.28 17.83 -13.39
CA ARG A 130 -1.37 16.94 -13.00
C ARG A 130 -0.87 15.82 -12.11
N SER A 131 -1.69 15.41 -11.17
CA SER A 131 -1.43 14.21 -10.38
C SER A 131 -1.86 12.97 -11.15
N PRO A 132 -1.08 11.87 -11.10
CA PRO A 132 -1.47 10.63 -11.78
C PRO A 132 -2.68 9.97 -11.09
N VAL A 133 -3.61 9.46 -11.90
CA VAL A 133 -4.72 8.62 -11.43
C VAL A 133 -4.26 7.16 -11.34
N GLY A 134 -4.62 6.47 -10.27
CA GLY A 134 -4.35 5.02 -10.15
C GLY A 134 -4.11 4.53 -8.74
N VAL A 135 -3.60 3.29 -8.67
CA VAL A 135 -3.23 2.61 -7.43
C VAL A 135 -1.72 2.37 -7.42
N PHE A 136 -1.03 2.89 -6.41
CA PHE A 136 0.44 2.83 -6.32
C PHE A 136 0.86 2.35 -4.93
N GLY A 137 1.97 1.62 -4.83
CA GLY A 137 2.56 1.23 -3.55
C GLY A 137 3.15 2.43 -2.79
N LEU A 138 3.22 2.30 -1.47
CA LEU A 138 3.91 3.21 -0.57
C LEU A 138 4.97 2.39 0.19
N THR A 139 6.22 2.47 -0.22
CA THR A 139 7.29 1.60 0.29
C THR A 139 8.40 2.33 1.01
N ASP A 140 8.54 3.63 0.80
CA ASP A 140 9.67 4.41 1.25
C ASP A 140 9.22 5.80 1.69
N ALA A 141 9.87 6.32 2.71
CA ALA A 141 9.65 7.64 3.27
C ALA A 141 10.99 8.38 3.42
N GLY A 142 10.93 9.61 3.79
CA GLY A 142 12.11 10.43 4.10
C GLY A 142 11.73 11.87 4.42
N GLY A 143 12.73 12.72 4.49
CA GLY A 143 12.52 14.12 4.74
C GLY A 143 13.78 14.86 5.16
N ARG A 144 13.66 16.18 5.28
CA ARG A 144 14.71 17.03 5.81
C ARG A 144 14.81 16.94 7.32
N LEU A 145 13.70 16.67 8.00
CA LEU A 145 13.63 16.52 9.45
C LEU A 145 13.90 15.07 9.89
N PRO A 146 14.32 14.88 11.14
CA PRO A 146 14.52 13.55 11.71
C PRO A 146 13.28 12.66 11.63
N ASP A 147 13.52 11.35 11.52
CA ASP A 147 12.47 10.34 11.50
C ASP A 147 11.53 10.51 12.72
N PRO A 148 10.24 10.75 12.49
CA PRO A 148 9.27 10.91 13.57
C PRO A 148 8.88 9.58 14.25
N GLY A 149 9.47 8.47 13.85
CA GLY A 149 9.14 7.10 14.24
C GLY A 149 8.37 6.33 13.14
N ALA A 150 8.64 6.61 11.88
CA ALA A 150 8.04 5.92 10.74
C ALA A 150 8.36 4.43 10.77
N LEU A 151 7.40 3.60 10.32
CA LEU A 151 7.65 2.16 10.12
C LEU A 151 8.18 1.86 8.72
N LEU A 152 7.88 2.72 7.73
CA LEU A 152 8.51 2.66 6.41
C LEU A 152 10.00 3.00 6.53
N PRO A 153 10.88 2.41 5.69
CA PRO A 153 12.25 2.88 5.55
C PRO A 153 12.28 4.40 5.36
N TYR A 154 12.99 5.10 6.24
CA TYR A 154 13.05 6.55 6.27
C TYR A 154 14.44 7.05 5.91
N ASP A 155 14.53 7.91 4.91
CA ASP A 155 15.77 8.55 4.46
C ASP A 155 15.82 10.00 4.98
N GLU A 156 16.58 10.23 6.06
CA GLU A 156 16.84 11.58 6.58
C GLU A 156 18.01 12.21 5.81
N GLU A 157 17.72 13.22 4.99
CA GLU A 157 18.74 13.77 4.10
C GLU A 157 18.51 15.28 3.89
N PRO A 158 19.50 16.16 4.10
CA PRO A 158 19.40 17.61 3.87
C PRO A 158 18.99 18.00 2.43
N ARG A 159 19.17 17.08 1.46
CA ARG A 159 18.76 17.31 0.06
C ARG A 159 17.25 17.32 -0.14
N PHE A 160 16.45 16.92 0.85
CA PHE A 160 15.01 17.21 0.88
C PHE A 160 14.78 18.69 1.20
N ALA A 161 15.33 19.55 0.40
CA ALA A 161 15.19 20.99 0.53
C ALA A 161 14.57 21.55 -0.75
N VAL A 162 13.64 22.45 -0.56
CA VAL A 162 13.04 23.25 -1.63
C VAL A 162 12.98 24.69 -1.15
N SER A 163 13.12 25.64 -2.04
CA SER A 163 13.04 27.06 -1.78
C SER A 163 12.31 27.77 -2.93
N GLY A 164 11.89 28.99 -2.70
CA GLY A 164 11.15 29.78 -3.66
C GLY A 164 9.66 29.84 -3.34
N GLU A 165 8.87 30.20 -4.33
CA GLU A 165 7.44 30.40 -4.21
C GLU A 165 6.66 29.39 -5.05
N GLY A 166 5.52 28.96 -4.53
CA GLY A 166 4.55 28.13 -5.24
C GLY A 166 3.67 28.95 -6.20
N PHE A 167 2.66 28.30 -6.74
CA PHE A 167 1.78 28.88 -7.78
C PHE A 167 0.95 30.09 -7.30
N LEU A 168 0.71 30.23 -6.01
CA LEU A 168 -0.06 31.33 -5.41
C LEU A 168 0.85 32.34 -4.69
N GLY A 169 2.18 32.21 -4.83
CA GLY A 169 3.17 33.04 -4.13
C GLY A 169 3.45 32.60 -2.69
N GLU A 170 2.99 31.43 -2.31
CA GLU A 170 3.25 30.82 -1.01
C GLU A 170 4.67 30.28 -0.93
N PRO A 171 5.34 30.35 0.26
CA PRO A 171 6.70 29.83 0.41
C PRO A 171 6.73 28.30 0.33
N LEU A 172 7.73 27.73 -0.35
CA LEU A 172 7.90 26.29 -0.49
C LEU A 172 8.77 25.67 0.60
N GLU A 173 9.44 26.49 1.42
CA GLU A 173 10.28 26.01 2.52
C GLU A 173 9.49 25.11 3.49
N GLY A 174 10.09 23.97 3.83
CA GLY A 174 9.45 22.97 4.70
C GLY A 174 8.55 21.97 3.99
N SER A 175 8.23 22.16 2.71
CA SER A 175 7.37 21.22 1.96
C SER A 175 7.89 19.79 1.98
N PHE A 176 9.21 19.60 2.06
CA PHE A 176 9.83 18.28 2.09
C PHE A 176 10.47 17.94 3.43
N ASP A 177 9.96 18.55 4.51
CA ASP A 177 10.33 18.19 5.87
C ASP A 177 9.96 16.74 6.19
N TYR A 178 8.84 16.29 5.63
CA TYR A 178 8.39 14.90 5.65
C TYR A 178 7.81 14.51 4.28
N VAL A 179 8.21 13.36 3.76
CA VAL A 179 7.70 12.82 2.50
C VAL A 179 7.41 11.31 2.60
N VAL A 180 6.40 10.87 1.87
CA VAL A 180 6.15 9.46 1.55
C VAL A 180 6.19 9.32 0.03
N ALA A 181 7.07 8.47 -0.48
CA ALA A 181 7.21 8.27 -1.92
C ALA A 181 6.05 7.44 -2.47
N ILE A 182 5.39 7.95 -3.51
CA ILE A 182 4.38 7.23 -4.27
C ILE A 182 5.08 6.46 -5.39
N ASN A 183 4.84 5.15 -5.48
CA ASN A 183 5.51 4.27 -6.45
C ASN A 183 4.99 4.44 -7.89
N TYR A 184 4.78 5.69 -8.31
CA TYR A 184 4.58 6.06 -9.69
C TYR A 184 5.93 6.31 -10.36
N ASN A 185 6.23 5.62 -11.45
CA ASN A 185 7.45 5.75 -12.26
C ASN A 185 8.76 5.89 -11.43
N ARG A 186 8.91 5.07 -10.39
CA ARG A 186 10.11 4.99 -9.57
C ARG A 186 10.47 3.54 -9.25
N LEU A 187 11.72 3.32 -8.84
CA LEU A 187 12.16 2.04 -8.30
C LEU A 187 11.77 1.95 -6.82
N ALA A 188 10.82 1.07 -6.50
CA ALA A 188 10.40 0.83 -5.11
C ALA A 188 11.56 0.26 -4.26
N GLY A 189 11.59 0.58 -2.97
CA GLY A 189 12.66 0.13 -2.06
C GLY A 189 13.96 0.93 -2.21
N THR A 190 13.88 2.13 -2.79
CA THR A 190 15.01 3.07 -2.86
C THR A 190 14.66 4.37 -2.14
N SER A 191 15.66 5.24 -1.92
CA SER A 191 15.40 6.59 -1.40
C SER A 191 14.35 7.33 -2.24
N PRO A 192 13.44 8.11 -1.65
CA PRO A 192 12.56 9.01 -2.41
C PRO A 192 13.32 9.95 -3.37
N LEU A 193 14.59 10.22 -3.09
CA LEU A 193 15.47 11.05 -3.93
C LEU A 193 16.05 10.30 -5.15
N ASP A 194 15.84 8.99 -5.27
CA ASP A 194 16.27 8.22 -6.45
C ASP A 194 15.53 8.70 -7.70
N ARG A 195 16.32 8.96 -8.76
CA ARG A 195 15.82 9.50 -10.02
C ARG A 195 15.57 8.46 -11.10
N THR A 196 15.66 7.19 -10.77
CA THR A 196 15.36 6.11 -11.72
C THR A 196 13.91 6.18 -12.16
N ARG A 197 13.69 6.17 -13.47
CA ARG A 197 12.36 6.30 -14.09
C ARG A 197 12.10 5.12 -15.02
N PRO A 198 11.57 3.99 -14.51
CA PRO A 198 11.39 2.75 -15.29
C PRO A 198 10.49 2.90 -16.52
N LEU A 199 9.54 3.85 -16.48
CA LEU A 199 8.63 4.14 -17.60
C LEU A 199 9.15 5.20 -18.57
N GLY A 200 10.40 5.67 -18.38
CA GLY A 200 10.97 6.79 -19.14
C GLY A 200 10.80 8.14 -18.45
N GLY A 201 11.71 9.09 -18.77
CA GLY A 201 11.71 10.42 -18.16
C GLY A 201 10.52 11.29 -18.57
N GLU A 202 9.99 11.11 -19.76
CA GLU A 202 8.81 11.81 -20.29
C GLU A 202 7.52 11.51 -19.50
N ARG A 203 7.49 10.39 -18.77
CA ARG A 203 6.39 10.03 -17.86
C ARG A 203 6.50 10.69 -16.48
N GLY A 204 7.39 11.65 -16.32
CA GLY A 204 7.60 12.32 -15.05
C GLY A 204 8.09 11.37 -13.94
N GLY A 205 7.79 11.71 -12.70
CA GLY A 205 8.14 10.93 -11.49
C GLY A 205 8.58 11.86 -10.36
N GLY A 206 8.94 11.26 -9.22
CA GLY A 206 9.17 12.05 -7.99
C GLY A 206 7.84 12.54 -7.42
N ILE A 207 6.78 11.75 -7.57
CA ILE A 207 5.46 12.04 -7.01
C ILE A 207 5.44 11.55 -5.56
N TRP A 208 5.14 12.44 -4.63
CA TRP A 208 5.17 12.20 -3.20
C TRP A 208 3.88 12.64 -2.51
N VAL A 209 3.63 12.13 -1.31
CA VAL A 209 2.84 12.83 -0.31
C VAL A 209 3.82 13.65 0.53
N HIS A 210 3.60 14.94 0.72
CA HIS A 210 4.52 15.84 1.43
C HIS A 210 3.79 16.89 2.27
N VAL A 211 4.55 17.69 3.04
CA VAL A 211 3.98 18.77 3.86
C VAL A 211 3.37 19.84 2.97
N ASP A 212 2.14 20.25 3.31
CA ASP A 212 1.40 21.26 2.58
C ASP A 212 2.02 22.65 2.75
N HIS A 213 2.15 23.36 1.64
CA HIS A 213 2.65 24.73 1.61
C HIS A 213 1.52 25.78 1.36
N GLY A 214 0.26 25.34 1.41
CA GLY A 214 -0.91 26.22 1.28
C GLY A 214 -1.39 26.45 -0.14
N GLY A 215 -0.79 25.79 -1.13
CA GLY A 215 -1.12 25.90 -2.55
C GLY A 215 -1.06 24.58 -3.30
N PRO A 216 -1.42 24.60 -4.61
CA PRO A 216 -1.37 23.42 -5.46
C PRO A 216 0.08 22.96 -5.73
N THR A 217 0.24 21.68 -6.07
CA THR A 217 1.53 21.05 -6.34
C THR A 217 1.80 20.92 -7.84
N GLN A 218 2.97 20.40 -8.20
CA GLN A 218 3.31 20.05 -9.59
C GLN A 218 2.84 18.64 -9.98
N GLY A 219 2.12 17.92 -9.08
CA GLY A 219 1.64 16.55 -9.29
C GLY A 219 1.67 15.70 -8.02
N CYS A 220 2.33 16.15 -6.98
CA CYS A 220 2.32 15.54 -5.65
C CYS A 220 0.95 15.69 -4.97
N VAL A 221 0.80 15.03 -3.82
CA VAL A 221 -0.29 15.28 -2.87
C VAL A 221 0.32 15.94 -1.63
N SER A 222 -0.32 16.98 -1.07
CA SER A 222 0.19 17.61 0.13
C SER A 222 -0.81 17.58 1.27
N LEU A 223 -0.31 17.41 2.48
CA LEU A 223 -1.05 17.35 3.75
C LEU A 223 -0.41 18.28 4.76
N THR A 224 -1.18 18.82 5.72
CA THR A 224 -0.59 19.55 6.83
C THR A 224 0.48 18.72 7.54
N GLU A 225 1.46 19.37 8.15
CA GLU A 225 2.58 18.68 8.82
C GLU A 225 2.11 17.65 9.84
N ASP A 226 1.12 18.00 10.67
CA ASP A 226 0.55 17.07 11.65
C ASP A 226 -0.02 15.81 10.99
N ARG A 227 -0.66 15.95 9.81
CA ARG A 227 -1.23 14.82 9.07
C ARG A 227 -0.16 14.01 8.37
N MET A 228 0.93 14.65 7.92
CA MET A 228 2.09 13.93 7.41
C MET A 228 2.75 13.07 8.49
N ARG A 229 2.91 13.61 9.71
CA ARG A 229 3.43 12.84 10.85
C ARG A 229 2.51 11.68 11.21
N GLU A 230 1.19 11.92 11.28
CA GLU A 230 0.19 10.86 11.53
C GLU A 230 0.25 9.76 10.45
N LEU A 231 0.39 10.15 9.18
CA LEU A 231 0.54 9.23 8.07
C LEU A 231 1.80 8.36 8.22
N LEU A 232 2.96 8.97 8.48
CA LEU A 232 4.24 8.29 8.67
C LEU A 232 4.20 7.27 9.82
N LEU A 233 3.55 7.63 10.94
CA LEU A 233 3.38 6.74 12.10
C LEU A 233 2.37 5.60 11.85
N THR A 234 1.50 5.74 10.83
CA THR A 234 0.42 4.78 10.55
C THR A 234 0.81 3.77 9.49
N LEU A 235 1.58 4.18 8.47
CA LEU A 235 1.93 3.31 7.35
C LEU A 235 2.93 2.23 7.79
N ASP A 236 2.51 0.97 7.67
CA ASP A 236 3.27 -0.22 8.06
C ASP A 236 3.65 -1.03 6.81
N PRO A 237 4.93 -1.22 6.51
CA PRO A 237 5.37 -1.99 5.34
C PRO A 237 4.89 -3.44 5.37
N ALA A 238 4.70 -4.05 6.56
CA ALA A 238 4.14 -5.38 6.70
C ALA A 238 2.68 -5.47 6.24
N LYS A 239 2.00 -4.34 6.13
CA LYS A 239 0.62 -4.20 5.67
C LYS A 239 0.50 -3.87 4.18
N SER A 240 1.62 -3.85 3.45
CA SER A 240 1.66 -3.56 2.01
C SER A 240 0.82 -2.33 1.65
N PRO A 241 1.12 -1.15 2.21
CA PRO A 241 0.31 0.05 2.03
C PRO A 241 0.29 0.50 0.58
N VAL A 242 -0.88 0.97 0.14
CA VAL A 242 -1.07 1.57 -1.19
C VAL A 242 -1.70 2.95 -1.06
N ILE A 243 -1.51 3.77 -2.08
CA ILE A 243 -2.29 4.97 -2.32
C ILE A 243 -3.21 4.73 -3.51
N VAL A 244 -4.47 5.12 -3.38
CA VAL A 244 -5.49 5.13 -4.43
C VAL A 244 -5.82 6.59 -4.66
N MET A 245 -5.51 7.12 -5.82
CA MET A 245 -5.60 8.56 -6.05
C MET A 245 -6.20 8.90 -7.40
N GLY A 246 -7.04 9.94 -7.44
CA GLY A 246 -7.73 10.42 -8.63
C GLY A 246 -8.88 11.35 -8.29
N ASP A 247 -9.49 11.96 -9.28
CA ASP A 247 -10.77 12.65 -9.10
C ASP A 247 -11.90 11.64 -8.84
N ALA A 248 -12.99 12.13 -8.26
CA ALA A 248 -14.11 11.27 -7.85
C ALA A 248 -14.70 10.46 -9.01
N ALA A 249 -14.76 10.99 -10.24
CA ALA A 249 -15.31 10.29 -11.39
C ALA A 249 -14.34 9.20 -11.89
N SER A 250 -13.05 9.48 -11.93
CA SER A 250 -12.00 8.51 -12.27
C SER A 250 -11.95 7.36 -11.27
N LEU A 251 -12.12 7.65 -9.98
CA LEU A 251 -12.12 6.62 -8.93
C LEU A 251 -13.39 5.75 -8.93
N ALA A 252 -14.50 6.23 -9.48
CA ALA A 252 -15.77 5.51 -9.54
C ALA A 252 -15.89 4.54 -10.74
N ARG A 253 -14.85 4.37 -11.56
CA ARG A 253 -14.82 3.47 -12.72
C ARG A 253 -14.75 1.99 -12.35
#